data_9bdbd14a077be2667f07039d6e475c23
#
_entry.id   9bdbd14a077be2667f07039d6e475c23
#
_cell.length_a   1.000
_cell.length_b   1.000
_cell.length_c   1.000
_cell.angle_alpha   90.00
_cell.angle_beta   90.00
_cell.angle_gamma   90.00
#
_symmetry.space_group_name_H-M   'P 1'
#
loop_
_entity.id
_entity.type
_entity.pdbx_description
1 polymer ?
#
loop_
_entity_poly.entity_id
_entity_poly.type
_entity_poly.pdbx_seq_one_letter_code
_entity_poly.pdbx_strand_id
1 'polypeptide(L)'
;MSLFEEKSMMKNVRVVWLDANFDETNNKYRSYLTELRTIVNNINTFTDADQSIDFVTDVDNERILMIISSEFKRNIIANIHDIPQLHTIFIFSNNKSKCDESKQQLSKVKGVYNQIQSICKSLHEIIEQWEQNMIPMSFVTVDSIDALVSARCHALLDKCFIDMYLLKDTTFGINYDNDATKLMKALATYARQVYANDPVRLQKIDRFEHEFHEHTLLWWYTYDYFLFSMLNQALRTLDIQLIIRLAFIFVQLSHQIKQLHQRQAIHYKTSFTVYRTQTMSEVDFQELQRAKRGLLSFNSFLSTTMNKPTLQTNSNEINILFIMQINPTLNIKPFATLDQNHEKQMLFDMHTVFRIGEIRQTHSENVSLWHVDLTLIANDDPILVALDNRIEEETHQASGWDQLGELLIEARELNKAEELYQILIKETSDDRKKLWLNASLGRLYGNMGSPIQAIAAFQTAITILEKIEPLNQLDLALFYTNIGLEHYKVGEYSQALMFHELALNIRQNNLVPGHFAFSHSYINLGSVYLEMK
;
A
#
# COMPACT_ATOMS: atom_id res chain seq x y z
N MET A 1 -20.46 -3.58 15.24
CA MET A 1 -19.11 -3.87 15.76
C MET A 1 -18.24 -4.08 14.56
N SER A 2 -17.28 -3.36 14.44
CA SER A 2 -16.90 -2.45 13.38
C SER A 2 -15.82 -3.07 12.48
N LEU A 3 -15.97 -2.88 11.20
CA LEU A 3 -14.98 -3.06 10.12
C LEU A 3 -13.62 -2.34 10.37
N PHE A 4 -13.48 -1.66 11.50
CA PHE A 4 -12.29 -0.89 11.89
C PHE A 4 -11.24 -1.70 12.68
N GLU A 5 -11.57 -2.86 13.23
CA GLU A 5 -10.65 -3.62 14.09
C GLU A 5 -9.57 -4.42 13.34
N GLU A 6 -9.71 -4.66 12.03
CA GLU A 6 -8.75 -5.48 11.28
C GLU A 6 -7.62 -4.70 10.55
N LYS A 7 -7.65 -3.37 10.53
CA LYS A 7 -6.79 -2.58 9.60
C LYS A 7 -5.50 -2.04 10.21
N SER A 8 -5.24 -2.18 11.51
CA SER A 8 -4.25 -1.34 12.20
C SER A 8 -2.90 -1.98 12.55
N MET A 9 -2.67 -3.28 12.33
CA MET A 9 -1.41 -3.91 12.73
C MET A 9 -0.88 -4.89 11.68
N MET A 10 0.45 -5.15 11.68
CA MET A 10 1.07 -6.13 10.80
C MET A 10 0.32 -7.46 10.89
N LYS A 11 -0.38 -7.84 9.81
CA LYS A 11 -1.14 -9.11 9.74
C LYS A 11 -0.26 -10.35 9.97
N ASN A 12 1.05 -10.22 9.87
CA ASN A 12 2.01 -11.32 9.88
C ASN A 12 2.93 -11.32 11.13
N VAL A 13 2.53 -10.67 12.22
CA VAL A 13 3.26 -10.69 13.50
C VAL A 13 2.38 -11.28 14.59
N ARG A 14 2.92 -12.26 15.30
CA ARG A 14 2.24 -12.96 16.38
C ARG A 14 3.08 -12.97 17.64
N VAL A 15 2.47 -12.72 18.78
CA VAL A 15 3.09 -12.92 20.08
C VAL A 15 2.61 -14.25 20.66
N VAL A 16 3.55 -15.09 21.04
CA VAL A 16 3.29 -16.33 21.80
C VAL A 16 3.82 -16.13 23.22
N TRP A 17 2.94 -16.22 24.21
CA TRP A 17 3.31 -16.09 25.61
C TRP A 17 3.19 -17.44 26.33
N LEU A 18 4.34 -17.96 26.77
CA LEU A 18 4.44 -19.19 27.54
C LEU A 18 4.73 -18.87 29.01
N ASP A 19 3.76 -19.15 29.88
CA ASP A 19 3.88 -18.98 31.34
C ASP A 19 3.06 -20.06 32.06
N ALA A 20 3.72 -20.92 32.84
CA ALA A 20 3.05 -22.00 33.58
C ALA A 20 1.97 -21.52 34.56
N ASN A 21 2.08 -20.27 35.02
CA ASN A 21 1.16 -19.66 35.98
C ASN A 21 0.15 -18.71 35.27
N PHE A 22 0.04 -18.78 33.97
CA PHE A 22 -0.85 -17.90 33.21
C PHE A 22 -2.32 -18.22 33.56
N ASP A 23 -3.04 -17.19 34.01
CA ASP A 23 -4.47 -17.28 34.36
C ASP A 23 -5.20 -16.06 33.83
N GLU A 24 -6.07 -16.28 32.84
CA GLU A 24 -6.88 -15.21 32.21
C GLU A 24 -7.88 -14.57 33.18
N THR A 25 -8.23 -15.21 34.29
CA THR A 25 -9.12 -14.64 35.30
C THR A 25 -8.39 -13.64 36.20
N ASN A 26 -7.07 -13.69 36.24
CA ASN A 26 -6.24 -12.81 37.06
C ASN A 26 -6.12 -11.41 36.44
N ASN A 27 -6.50 -10.38 37.19
CA ASN A 27 -6.47 -8.99 36.74
C ASN A 27 -5.08 -8.52 36.27
N LYS A 28 -4.02 -9.08 36.82
CA LYS A 28 -2.63 -8.76 36.42
C LYS A 28 -2.34 -9.22 35.00
N TYR A 29 -2.68 -10.46 34.66
CA TYR A 29 -2.48 -10.99 33.30
C TYR A 29 -3.39 -10.32 32.29
N ARG A 30 -4.63 -9.97 32.69
CA ARG A 30 -5.54 -9.16 31.83
C ARG A 30 -4.94 -7.80 31.48
N SER A 31 -4.37 -7.10 32.47
CA SER A 31 -3.70 -5.83 32.23
C SER A 31 -2.53 -5.99 31.25
N TYR A 32 -1.71 -7.03 31.44
CA TYR A 32 -0.59 -7.32 30.55
C TYR A 32 -1.02 -7.64 29.12
N LEU A 33 -2.06 -8.45 28.95
CA LEU A 33 -2.64 -8.73 27.64
C LEU A 33 -3.20 -7.46 26.98
N THR A 34 -3.85 -6.59 27.75
CA THR A 34 -4.36 -5.31 27.24
C THR A 34 -3.22 -4.45 26.73
N GLU A 35 -2.11 -4.33 27.45
CA GLU A 35 -0.94 -3.57 27.01
C GLU A 35 -0.30 -4.19 25.76
N LEU A 36 -0.14 -5.50 25.68
CA LEU A 36 0.40 -6.18 24.51
C LEU A 36 -0.51 -6.04 23.27
N ARG A 37 -1.84 -6.08 23.48
CA ARG A 37 -2.83 -5.89 22.40
C ARG A 37 -2.84 -4.48 21.82
N THR A 38 -2.23 -3.50 22.49
CA THR A 38 -2.00 -2.17 21.87
C THR A 38 -0.94 -2.20 20.77
N ILE A 39 -0.09 -3.26 20.74
CA ILE A 39 1.05 -3.36 19.83
C ILE A 39 0.82 -4.46 18.78
N VAL A 40 0.27 -5.62 19.19
CA VAL A 40 0.06 -6.79 18.32
C VAL A 40 -1.33 -7.36 18.52
N ASN A 41 -2.08 -7.57 17.43
CA ASN A 41 -3.45 -8.14 17.50
C ASN A 41 -3.47 -9.62 17.84
N ASN A 42 -2.49 -10.38 17.31
CA ASN A 42 -2.45 -11.83 17.41
C ASN A 42 -1.59 -12.25 18.62
N ILE A 43 -2.23 -12.58 19.74
CA ILE A 43 -1.56 -13.07 20.93
C ILE A 43 -2.13 -14.42 21.31
N ASN A 44 -1.26 -15.42 21.41
CA ASN A 44 -1.60 -16.75 21.89
C ASN A 44 -0.87 -17.01 23.20
N THR A 45 -1.58 -17.59 24.17
CA THR A 45 -1.06 -17.87 25.51
C THR A 45 -1.04 -19.36 25.75
N PHE A 46 0.04 -19.85 26.35
CA PHE A 46 0.24 -21.26 26.64
C PHE A 46 0.78 -21.43 28.07
N THR A 47 0.31 -22.47 28.74
CA THR A 47 0.82 -22.91 30.06
C THR A 47 1.71 -24.15 29.92
N ASP A 48 1.64 -24.82 28.79
CA ASP A 48 2.41 -26.02 28.46
C ASP A 48 3.43 -25.72 27.34
N ALA A 49 4.64 -26.24 27.52
CA ALA A 49 5.76 -25.97 26.63
C ALA A 49 5.64 -26.70 25.28
N ASP A 50 5.25 -27.97 25.32
CA ASP A 50 5.17 -28.79 24.11
C ASP A 50 4.07 -28.27 23.19
N GLN A 51 2.90 -27.91 23.75
CA GLN A 51 1.82 -27.27 22.99
C GLN A 51 2.24 -25.94 22.36
N SER A 52 3.06 -25.14 23.06
CA SER A 52 3.56 -23.88 22.52
C SER A 52 4.56 -24.08 21.38
N ILE A 53 5.37 -25.14 21.45
CA ILE A 53 6.35 -25.50 20.40
C ILE A 53 5.63 -26.00 19.17
N ASP A 54 4.68 -26.93 19.33
CA ASP A 54 3.86 -27.44 18.23
C ASP A 54 3.15 -26.29 17.52
N PHE A 55 2.53 -25.40 18.28
CA PHE A 55 1.87 -24.22 17.71
C PHE A 55 2.82 -23.33 16.91
N VAL A 56 4.03 -23.04 17.46
CA VAL A 56 5.03 -22.19 16.79
C VAL A 56 5.54 -22.82 15.50
N THR A 57 5.66 -24.14 15.46
CA THR A 57 6.09 -24.90 14.26
C THR A 57 5.02 -25.01 13.18
N ASP A 58 3.75 -25.00 13.57
CA ASP A 58 2.61 -25.12 12.64
C ASP A 58 2.21 -23.78 12.00
N VAL A 59 2.70 -22.66 12.54
CA VAL A 59 2.38 -21.33 11.98
C VAL A 59 3.23 -21.07 10.75
N ASP A 60 2.57 -20.96 9.59
CA ASP A 60 3.20 -20.57 8.33
C ASP A 60 3.05 -19.08 8.06
N ASN A 61 4.09 -18.47 7.46
CA ASN A 61 4.09 -17.08 6.96
C ASN A 61 3.85 -15.97 8.00
N GLU A 62 4.03 -16.25 9.30
CA GLU A 62 3.98 -15.23 10.34
C GLU A 62 5.32 -15.15 11.10
N ARG A 63 5.67 -13.96 11.58
CA ARG A 63 6.82 -13.71 12.45
C ARG A 63 6.38 -13.87 13.90
N ILE A 64 6.99 -14.79 14.62
CA ILE A 64 6.65 -15.06 16.00
C ILE A 64 7.64 -14.36 16.95
N LEU A 65 7.10 -13.60 17.89
CA LEU A 65 7.78 -13.00 19.00
C LEU A 65 7.33 -13.75 20.26
N MET A 66 8.27 -14.39 20.99
CA MET A 66 7.90 -15.26 22.09
C MET A 66 8.27 -14.63 23.43
N ILE A 67 7.31 -14.60 24.36
CA ILE A 67 7.52 -14.22 25.76
C ILE A 67 7.52 -15.49 26.58
N ILE A 68 8.61 -15.77 27.31
CA ILE A 68 8.77 -16.99 28.10
C ILE A 68 8.98 -16.62 29.55
N SER A 69 8.19 -17.22 30.46
CA SER A 69 8.43 -17.13 31.89
C SER A 69 9.78 -17.73 32.27
N SER A 70 10.46 -17.11 33.24
CA SER A 70 11.79 -17.57 33.72
C SER A 70 11.82 -19.01 34.24
N GLU A 71 10.67 -19.60 34.53
CA GLU A 71 10.55 -20.99 34.99
C GLU A 71 10.92 -21.99 33.88
N PHE A 72 10.63 -21.66 32.61
CA PHE A 72 10.91 -22.48 31.43
C PHE A 72 12.29 -22.25 30.78
N LYS A 73 13.07 -21.29 31.30
CA LYS A 73 14.24 -20.70 30.64
C LYS A 73 15.29 -21.69 30.13
N ARG A 74 15.64 -22.74 30.91
CA ARG A 74 16.78 -23.62 30.58
C ARG A 74 16.47 -24.74 29.60
N ASN A 75 15.26 -25.27 29.63
CA ASN A 75 14.92 -26.49 28.90
C ASN A 75 14.32 -26.20 27.51
N ILE A 76 13.68 -25.05 27.33
CA ILE A 76 12.92 -24.75 26.15
C ILE A 76 13.72 -23.95 25.12
N ILE A 77 14.51 -22.97 25.55
CA ILE A 77 15.21 -22.05 24.64
C ILE A 77 16.14 -22.79 23.68
N ALA A 78 16.79 -23.85 24.13
CA ALA A 78 17.65 -24.66 23.28
C ALA A 78 16.87 -25.42 22.19
N ASN A 79 15.64 -25.84 22.49
CA ASN A 79 14.81 -26.59 21.56
C ASN A 79 14.10 -25.69 20.53
N ILE A 80 13.80 -24.45 20.90
CA ILE A 80 13.06 -23.52 20.02
C ILE A 80 13.95 -22.59 19.23
N HIS A 81 15.23 -22.48 19.60
CA HIS A 81 16.16 -21.51 18.98
C HIS A 81 16.25 -21.66 17.46
N ASP A 82 16.18 -22.88 16.95
CA ASP A 82 16.34 -23.17 15.54
C ASP A 82 15.02 -23.15 14.74
N ILE A 83 13.87 -22.85 15.39
CA ILE A 83 12.57 -22.73 14.71
C ILE A 83 12.60 -21.49 13.80
N PRO A 84 12.40 -21.64 12.48
CA PRO A 84 12.53 -20.53 11.53
C PRO A 84 11.55 -19.38 11.77
N GLN A 85 10.30 -19.68 12.14
CA GLN A 85 9.23 -18.71 12.36
C GLN A 85 9.47 -17.86 13.63
N LEU A 86 10.26 -18.38 14.59
CA LEU A 86 10.57 -17.69 15.83
C LEU A 86 11.67 -16.66 15.62
N HIS A 87 11.32 -15.38 15.70
CA HIS A 87 12.25 -14.29 15.46
C HIS A 87 12.97 -13.82 16.72
N THR A 88 12.23 -13.57 17.81
CA THR A 88 12.80 -13.02 19.04
C THR A 88 12.17 -13.64 20.28
N ILE A 89 12.99 -13.86 21.30
CA ILE A 89 12.58 -14.39 22.60
C ILE A 89 12.81 -13.33 23.69
N PHE A 90 11.76 -13.02 24.43
CA PHE A 90 11.80 -12.20 25.64
C PHE A 90 11.64 -13.09 26.87
N ILE A 91 12.52 -12.97 27.84
CA ILE A 91 12.41 -13.72 29.08
C ILE A 91 11.74 -12.83 30.11
N PHE A 92 10.59 -13.24 30.64
CA PHE A 92 9.87 -12.51 31.66
C PHE A 92 10.14 -13.12 33.06
N SER A 93 10.64 -12.31 34.01
CA SER A 93 11.01 -12.77 35.36
C SER A 93 10.55 -11.78 36.40
N ASN A 94 9.78 -12.26 37.40
CA ASN A 94 9.35 -11.45 38.54
C ASN A 94 10.48 -11.13 39.53
N ASN A 95 11.69 -11.70 39.42
CA ASN A 95 12.80 -11.56 40.36
C ASN A 95 14.00 -10.83 39.74
N LYS A 96 14.37 -9.68 40.30
CA LYS A 96 15.52 -8.84 39.87
C LYS A 96 16.89 -9.52 39.97
N SER A 97 17.07 -10.49 40.86
CA SER A 97 18.38 -11.08 41.20
C SER A 97 18.88 -12.16 40.22
N LYS A 98 18.11 -12.56 39.23
CA LYS A 98 18.49 -13.60 38.26
C LYS A 98 18.80 -13.08 36.86
N CYS A 99 19.00 -11.77 36.70
CA CYS A 99 19.09 -11.13 35.35
C CYS A 99 20.46 -11.26 34.67
N ASP A 100 21.55 -11.59 35.37
CA ASP A 100 22.89 -11.32 34.83
C ASP A 100 23.61 -12.48 34.13
N GLU A 101 23.16 -13.72 34.22
CA GLU A 101 23.96 -14.85 33.75
C GLU A 101 23.65 -15.37 32.34
N SER A 102 22.67 -14.81 31.59
CA SER A 102 22.19 -15.41 30.34
C SER A 102 22.37 -14.58 29.08
N LYS A 103 23.10 -13.48 29.14
CA LYS A 103 23.31 -12.58 27.98
C LYS A 103 24.26 -13.13 26.89
N GLN A 104 24.90 -14.28 27.11
CA GLN A 104 26.10 -14.58 26.33
C GLN A 104 26.00 -15.60 25.17
N GLN A 105 24.89 -16.28 24.88
CA GLN A 105 25.01 -17.39 23.94
C GLN A 105 23.91 -17.64 22.91
N LEU A 106 22.76 -16.93 22.93
CA LEU A 106 21.67 -17.26 21.99
C LEU A 106 21.18 -16.01 21.24
N SER A 107 21.37 -15.99 19.95
CA SER A 107 21.14 -14.84 19.07
C SER A 107 19.69 -14.31 19.07
N LYS A 108 18.70 -15.19 19.30
CA LYS A 108 17.28 -14.80 19.33
C LYS A 108 16.81 -14.24 20.66
N VAL A 109 17.59 -14.38 21.76
CA VAL A 109 17.19 -13.87 23.07
C VAL A 109 17.51 -12.37 23.18
N LYS A 110 16.48 -11.53 23.17
CA LYS A 110 16.63 -10.08 23.28
C LYS A 110 17.04 -9.62 24.69
N GLY A 111 16.53 -10.27 25.72
CA GLY A 111 16.86 -9.94 27.12
C GLY A 111 15.93 -10.55 28.15
N VAL A 112 16.24 -10.22 29.43
CA VAL A 112 15.41 -10.61 30.57
C VAL A 112 14.74 -9.36 31.12
N TYR A 113 13.43 -9.40 31.28
CA TYR A 113 12.59 -8.27 31.65
C TYR A 113 11.80 -8.60 32.93
N ASN A 114 11.58 -7.61 33.77
CA ASN A 114 10.79 -7.74 35.00
C ASN A 114 9.48 -6.91 34.95
N GLN A 115 9.28 -6.16 33.90
CA GLN A 115 8.09 -5.35 33.67
C GLN A 115 7.60 -5.57 32.25
N ILE A 116 6.28 -5.72 32.08
CA ILE A 116 5.68 -5.93 30.77
C ILE A 116 5.86 -4.71 29.87
N GLN A 117 5.85 -3.49 30.43
CA GLN A 117 6.08 -2.25 29.72
C GLN A 117 7.42 -2.21 28.99
N SER A 118 8.46 -2.80 29.61
CA SER A 118 9.77 -2.89 28.98
C SER A 118 9.80 -3.88 27.81
N ILE A 119 9.02 -4.96 27.89
CA ILE A 119 8.80 -5.88 26.76
C ILE A 119 8.01 -5.16 25.67
N CYS A 120 6.92 -4.48 26.02
CA CYS A 120 6.12 -3.70 25.10
C CYS A 120 6.95 -2.68 24.32
N LYS A 121 7.83 -1.95 25.00
CA LYS A 121 8.76 -1.01 24.37
C LYS A 121 9.69 -1.71 23.37
N SER A 122 10.31 -2.82 23.76
CA SER A 122 11.21 -3.58 22.88
C SER A 122 10.48 -4.24 21.71
N LEU A 123 9.23 -4.70 21.90
CA LEU A 123 8.36 -5.19 20.82
C LEU A 123 8.08 -4.09 19.81
N HIS A 124 7.71 -2.91 20.30
CA HIS A 124 7.43 -1.75 19.46
C HIS A 124 8.66 -1.35 18.62
N GLU A 125 9.84 -1.28 19.25
CA GLU A 125 11.11 -0.98 18.57
C GLU A 125 11.43 -2.01 17.46
N ILE A 126 11.20 -3.30 17.69
CA ILE A 126 11.43 -4.36 16.70
C ILE A 126 10.45 -4.23 15.54
N ILE A 127 9.17 -4.02 15.82
CA ILE A 127 8.13 -3.87 14.80
C ILE A 127 8.38 -2.61 13.98
N GLU A 128 8.74 -1.47 14.61
CA GLU A 128 9.12 -0.26 13.90
C GLU A 128 10.33 -0.50 12.97
N GLN A 129 11.36 -1.21 13.43
CA GLN A 129 12.50 -1.56 12.59
C GLN A 129 12.11 -2.42 11.37
N TRP A 130 11.18 -3.35 11.54
CA TRP A 130 10.67 -4.14 10.42
C TRP A 130 9.88 -3.28 9.43
N GLU A 131 9.02 -2.40 9.93
CA GLU A 131 8.27 -1.46 9.09
C GLU A 131 9.21 -0.53 8.30
N GLN A 132 10.27 -0.04 8.91
CA GLN A 132 11.28 0.82 8.28
C GLN A 132 12.06 0.10 7.17
N ASN A 133 12.33 -1.20 7.35
CA ASN A 133 13.10 -1.98 6.39
C ASN A 133 12.24 -2.49 5.22
N MET A 134 10.91 -2.41 5.28
CA MET A 134 10.01 -2.92 4.25
C MET A 134 9.45 -1.78 3.39
N ILE A 135 10.16 -1.39 2.35
CA ILE A 135 9.55 -0.60 1.27
C ILE A 135 8.81 -1.56 0.35
N PRO A 136 7.53 -1.28 0.01
CA PRO A 136 6.80 -2.08 -0.97
C PRO A 136 7.49 -2.01 -2.33
N MET A 137 7.60 -3.17 -2.97
CA MET A 137 8.24 -3.33 -4.27
C MET A 137 7.31 -4.06 -5.23
N SER A 138 7.49 -3.80 -6.52
CA SER A 138 6.82 -4.50 -7.61
C SER A 138 7.83 -4.96 -8.64
N PHE A 139 7.56 -6.10 -9.26
CA PHE A 139 8.46 -6.74 -10.20
C PHE A 139 7.80 -6.88 -11.57
N VAL A 140 8.57 -6.71 -12.63
CA VAL A 140 8.13 -6.98 -14.00
C VAL A 140 9.10 -7.94 -14.65
N THR A 141 8.62 -9.11 -15.06
CA THR A 141 9.45 -10.13 -15.71
C THR A 141 9.79 -9.75 -17.16
N VAL A 142 10.80 -10.38 -17.74
CA VAL A 142 11.17 -10.18 -19.15
C VAL A 142 10.02 -10.59 -20.07
N ASP A 143 9.34 -11.70 -19.79
CA ASP A 143 8.19 -12.18 -20.57
C ASP A 143 7.05 -11.15 -20.56
N SER A 144 6.82 -10.48 -19.43
CA SER A 144 5.82 -9.41 -19.30
C SER A 144 6.21 -8.17 -20.10
N ILE A 145 7.51 -7.84 -20.14
CA ILE A 145 8.04 -6.73 -20.95
C ILE A 145 7.86 -7.02 -22.44
N ASP A 146 8.21 -8.23 -22.89
CA ASP A 146 8.06 -8.64 -24.28
C ASP A 146 6.58 -8.67 -24.71
N ALA A 147 5.69 -9.08 -23.82
CA ALA A 147 4.25 -9.03 -24.05
C ALA A 147 3.73 -7.59 -24.14
N LEU A 148 4.22 -6.69 -23.30
CA LEU A 148 3.87 -5.27 -23.30
C LEU A 148 4.27 -4.62 -24.65
N VAL A 149 5.51 -4.81 -25.07
CA VAL A 149 6.04 -4.22 -26.31
C VAL A 149 5.39 -4.81 -27.55
N SER A 150 4.97 -6.09 -27.51
CA SER A 150 4.32 -6.77 -28.64
C SER A 150 2.80 -6.60 -28.71
N ALA A 151 2.19 -5.88 -27.79
CA ALA A 151 0.74 -5.65 -27.68
C ALA A 151 -0.14 -6.92 -27.64
N ARG A 152 0.43 -8.07 -27.19
CA ARG A 152 -0.20 -9.39 -27.33
C ARG A 152 -1.02 -9.88 -26.15
N CYS A 153 -0.93 -9.23 -24.96
CA CYS A 153 -1.65 -9.78 -23.79
C CYS A 153 -1.96 -8.70 -22.73
N HIS A 154 -3.24 -8.66 -22.28
CA HIS A 154 -3.73 -7.75 -21.26
C HIS A 154 -3.39 -8.21 -19.81
N ALA A 155 -2.89 -9.43 -19.61
CA ALA A 155 -2.91 -10.10 -18.30
C ALA A 155 -1.54 -10.28 -17.62
N LEU A 156 -0.43 -9.79 -18.20
CA LEU A 156 0.90 -10.19 -17.77
C LEU A 156 1.72 -9.14 -16.98
N LEU A 157 1.23 -7.93 -16.83
CA LEU A 157 1.87 -6.97 -15.94
C LEU A 157 1.48 -7.28 -14.49
N ASP A 158 2.46 -7.25 -13.59
CA ASP A 158 2.19 -7.32 -12.16
C ASP A 158 1.20 -6.20 -11.81
N LYS A 159 0.02 -6.62 -11.36
CA LYS A 159 -1.07 -5.75 -10.95
C LYS A 159 -0.61 -4.67 -9.98
N CYS A 160 0.24 -5.05 -9.01
CA CYS A 160 0.79 -4.13 -8.03
C CYS A 160 1.67 -3.05 -8.66
N PHE A 161 2.40 -3.37 -9.76
CA PHE A 161 3.22 -2.41 -10.48
C PHE A 161 2.34 -1.34 -11.15
N ILE A 162 1.26 -1.75 -11.81
CA ILE A 162 0.32 -0.85 -12.48
C ILE A 162 -0.39 0.02 -11.45
N ASP A 163 -0.98 -0.58 -10.41
CA ASP A 163 -1.74 0.12 -9.38
C ASP A 163 -0.90 1.22 -8.72
N MET A 164 0.38 0.95 -8.46
CA MET A 164 1.28 1.91 -7.81
C MET A 164 1.81 2.99 -8.75
N TYR A 165 2.06 2.64 -10.01
CA TYR A 165 2.48 3.60 -11.02
C TYR A 165 1.40 4.67 -11.24
N LEU A 166 0.17 4.24 -11.30
CA LEU A 166 -1.01 5.08 -11.49
C LEU A 166 -1.39 5.91 -10.28
N LEU A 167 -1.21 5.37 -9.09
CA LEU A 167 -1.43 6.13 -7.85
C LEU A 167 -0.59 7.41 -7.85
N LYS A 168 0.63 7.34 -8.36
CA LYS A 168 1.50 8.50 -8.48
C LYS A 168 0.91 9.55 -9.42
N ASP A 169 0.58 9.19 -10.66
CA ASP A 169 0.10 10.15 -11.66
C ASP A 169 -1.26 10.73 -11.25
N THR A 170 -2.12 9.89 -10.66
CA THR A 170 -3.40 10.30 -10.09
C THR A 170 -3.23 11.35 -9.00
N THR A 171 -2.33 11.11 -8.03
CA THR A 171 -2.10 12.04 -6.92
C THR A 171 -1.49 13.35 -7.38
N PHE A 172 -0.62 13.34 -8.40
CA PHE A 172 -0.01 14.55 -8.97
C PHE A 172 -0.98 15.37 -9.84
N GLY A 173 -1.99 14.75 -10.43
CA GLY A 173 -3.01 15.44 -11.23
C GLY A 173 -4.06 16.19 -10.41
N ILE A 174 -4.07 16.06 -9.08
CA ILE A 174 -5.07 16.67 -8.22
C ILE A 174 -4.62 18.05 -7.75
N ASN A 175 -5.46 19.05 -8.02
CA ASN A 175 -5.29 20.38 -7.43
C ASN A 175 -5.79 20.34 -5.98
N TYR A 176 -4.88 20.15 -5.03
CA TYR A 176 -5.23 20.21 -3.60
C TYR A 176 -5.53 21.65 -3.21
N ASP A 177 -6.62 21.82 -2.45
CA ASP A 177 -6.95 23.08 -1.81
C ASP A 177 -5.68 23.59 -1.06
N ASN A 178 -5.29 24.84 -1.28
CA ASN A 178 -4.02 25.39 -0.81
C ASN A 178 -3.88 25.49 0.73
N ASP A 179 -4.85 24.98 1.49
CA ASP A 179 -4.80 24.97 2.96
C ASP A 179 -4.18 23.66 3.49
N ALA A 180 -2.84 23.61 3.44
CA ALA A 180 -2.07 22.49 4.00
C ALA A 180 -2.44 22.22 5.47
N THR A 181 -2.80 23.24 6.24
CA THR A 181 -3.18 23.12 7.66
C THR A 181 -4.48 22.31 7.83
N LYS A 182 -5.45 22.55 6.95
CA LYS A 182 -6.73 21.81 6.96
C LYS A 182 -6.51 20.35 6.61
N LEU A 183 -5.70 20.07 5.59
CA LEU A 183 -5.37 18.70 5.17
C LEU A 183 -4.60 17.94 6.26
N MET A 184 -3.66 18.63 6.93
CA MET A 184 -2.91 18.07 8.05
C MET A 184 -3.81 17.72 9.25
N LYS A 185 -4.74 18.59 9.62
CA LYS A 185 -5.71 18.31 10.69
C LYS A 185 -6.62 17.12 10.34
N ALA A 186 -7.06 17.03 9.10
CA ALA A 186 -7.87 15.89 8.63
C ALA A 186 -7.08 14.58 8.72
N LEU A 187 -5.80 14.58 8.31
CA LEU A 187 -4.92 13.43 8.44
C LEU A 187 -4.68 13.05 9.90
N ALA A 188 -4.34 14.01 10.77
CA ALA A 188 -4.12 13.77 12.18
C ALA A 188 -5.37 13.21 12.87
N THR A 189 -6.56 13.73 12.53
CA THR A 189 -7.84 13.23 13.04
C THR A 189 -8.07 11.78 12.64
N TYR A 190 -7.83 11.44 11.38
CA TYR A 190 -7.96 10.06 10.90
C TYR A 190 -6.91 9.13 11.52
N ALA A 191 -5.65 9.57 11.59
CA ALA A 191 -4.58 8.79 12.21
C ALA A 191 -4.88 8.47 13.68
N ARG A 192 -5.47 9.41 14.45
CA ARG A 192 -5.91 9.14 15.83
C ARG A 192 -7.00 8.06 15.90
N GLN A 193 -7.88 7.98 14.92
CA GLN A 193 -8.89 6.91 14.86
C GLN A 193 -8.25 5.56 14.56
N VAL A 194 -7.31 5.52 13.61
CA VAL A 194 -6.59 4.29 13.22
C VAL A 194 -5.70 3.78 14.36
N TYR A 195 -4.98 4.69 15.05
CA TYR A 195 -4.04 4.35 16.12
C TYR A 195 -4.60 4.61 17.52
N ALA A 196 -5.93 4.56 17.72
CA ALA A 196 -6.60 4.89 18.97
C ALA A 196 -6.07 4.12 20.19
N ASN A 197 -5.56 2.92 19.98
CA ASN A 197 -5.04 2.04 21.03
C ASN A 197 -3.50 2.08 21.15
N ASP A 198 -2.81 2.93 20.41
CA ASP A 198 -1.35 3.05 20.42
C ASP A 198 -0.91 4.41 20.99
N PRO A 199 -0.62 4.50 22.31
CA PRO A 199 -0.28 5.76 22.95
C PRO A 199 1.02 6.38 22.41
N VAL A 200 1.97 5.57 21.93
CA VAL A 200 3.23 6.05 21.37
C VAL A 200 2.99 6.75 20.02
N ARG A 201 2.21 6.12 19.15
CA ARG A 201 1.83 6.72 17.86
C ARG A 201 0.92 7.94 18.06
N LEU A 202 0.00 7.92 19.03
CA LEU A 202 -0.83 9.08 19.35
C LEU A 202 0.03 10.29 19.76
N GLN A 203 1.06 10.10 20.59
CA GLN A 203 1.99 11.17 20.95
C GLN A 203 2.76 11.71 19.74
N LYS A 204 3.19 10.85 18.81
CA LYS A 204 3.83 11.26 17.56
C LYS A 204 2.87 12.06 16.66
N ILE A 205 1.60 11.65 16.58
CA ILE A 205 0.55 12.36 15.84
C ILE A 205 0.31 13.76 16.43
N ASP A 206 0.22 13.86 17.76
CA ASP A 206 0.04 15.15 18.44
C ASP A 206 1.21 16.08 18.20
N ARG A 207 2.44 15.56 18.28
CA ARG A 207 3.64 16.32 17.96
C ARG A 207 3.64 16.78 16.50
N PHE A 208 3.32 15.89 15.56
CA PHE A 208 3.24 16.21 14.14
C PHE A 208 2.21 17.34 13.86
N GLU A 209 1.02 17.29 14.48
CA GLU A 209 0.01 18.33 14.29
C GLU A 209 0.44 19.69 14.86
N HIS A 210 1.14 19.71 16.02
CA HIS A 210 1.56 20.97 16.66
C HIS A 210 2.81 21.58 16.00
N GLU A 211 3.80 20.76 15.65
CA GLU A 211 5.11 21.20 15.15
C GLU A 211 5.22 21.15 13.61
N PHE A 212 4.13 20.82 12.90
CA PHE A 212 4.15 20.65 11.44
C PHE A 212 4.78 21.84 10.71
N HIS A 213 4.51 23.07 11.15
CA HIS A 213 5.00 24.30 10.53
C HIS A 213 6.48 24.61 10.85
N GLU A 214 7.07 23.94 11.82
CA GLU A 214 8.45 24.17 12.25
C GLU A 214 9.47 23.44 11.37
N HIS A 215 9.04 22.39 10.69
CA HIS A 215 9.90 21.52 9.88
C HIS A 215 9.32 21.27 8.49
N THR A 216 10.17 20.90 7.54
CA THR A 216 9.73 20.47 6.20
C THR A 216 9.10 19.07 6.25
N LEU A 217 8.20 18.75 5.30
CA LEU A 217 7.67 17.38 5.17
C LEU A 217 8.76 16.35 4.98
N LEU A 218 9.83 16.72 4.27
CA LEU A 218 10.99 15.87 4.07
C LEU A 218 11.68 15.54 5.41
N TRP A 219 11.75 16.50 6.33
CA TRP A 219 12.25 16.27 7.69
C TRP A 219 11.34 15.29 8.46
N TRP A 220 10.04 15.50 8.43
CA TRP A 220 9.06 14.61 9.06
C TRP A 220 9.12 13.19 8.50
N TYR A 221 9.33 13.04 7.20
CA TYR A 221 9.44 11.75 6.54
C TYR A 221 10.72 10.98 6.96
N THR A 222 11.83 11.69 7.12
CA THR A 222 13.14 11.06 7.34
C THR A 222 13.56 10.99 8.79
N TYR A 223 13.12 11.92 9.64
CA TYR A 223 13.58 12.04 11.02
C TYR A 223 12.66 11.33 12.02
N ASP A 224 11.36 11.51 11.95
CA ASP A 224 10.41 10.97 12.93
C ASP A 224 9.84 9.59 12.55
N TYR A 225 10.13 9.10 11.36
CA TYR A 225 9.67 7.81 10.82
C TYR A 225 8.15 7.54 10.94
N PHE A 226 7.39 8.38 11.64
CA PHE A 226 5.94 8.25 11.76
C PHE A 226 5.26 8.36 10.40
N LEU A 227 5.61 9.41 9.67
CA LEU A 227 5.08 9.65 8.33
C LEU A 227 5.54 8.57 7.33
N PHE A 228 6.80 8.14 7.45
CA PHE A 228 7.35 7.04 6.66
C PHE A 228 6.58 5.73 6.88
N SER A 229 6.36 5.35 8.14
CA SER A 229 5.64 4.12 8.49
C SER A 229 4.21 4.15 7.97
N MET A 230 3.50 5.25 8.18
CA MET A 230 2.11 5.43 7.75
C MET A 230 1.96 5.40 6.22
N LEU A 231 2.86 6.06 5.49
CA LEU A 231 2.91 6.06 4.04
C LEU A 231 3.14 4.66 3.47
N ASN A 232 4.17 3.97 3.97
CA ASN A 232 4.47 2.61 3.50
C ASN A 232 3.37 1.61 3.84
N GLN A 233 2.72 1.76 5.00
CA GLN A 233 1.56 0.95 5.36
C GLN A 233 0.41 1.16 4.38
N ALA A 234 0.05 2.42 4.09
CA ALA A 234 -1.02 2.76 3.16
C ALA A 234 -0.78 2.15 1.77
N LEU A 235 0.44 2.27 1.26
CA LEU A 235 0.81 1.75 -0.06
C LEU A 235 0.83 0.21 -0.09
N ARG A 236 1.31 -0.44 0.98
CA ARG A 236 1.37 -1.91 1.04
C ARG A 236 -0.01 -2.55 1.15
N THR A 237 -0.91 -1.95 1.92
CA THR A 237 -2.26 -2.47 2.14
C THR A 237 -3.27 -1.99 1.12
N LEU A 238 -2.89 -1.03 0.25
CA LEU A 238 -3.81 -0.28 -0.62
C LEU A 238 -5.00 0.25 0.18
N ASP A 239 -4.71 0.90 1.33
CA ASP A 239 -5.73 1.56 2.14
C ASP A 239 -6.14 2.86 1.45
N ILE A 240 -7.24 2.80 0.68
CA ILE A 240 -7.74 3.91 -0.13
C ILE A 240 -8.04 5.15 0.71
N GLN A 241 -8.60 4.97 1.90
CA GLN A 241 -8.91 6.10 2.79
C GLN A 241 -7.65 6.83 3.24
N LEU A 242 -6.63 6.06 3.63
CA LEU A 242 -5.36 6.64 4.07
C LEU A 242 -4.58 7.24 2.88
N ILE A 243 -4.60 6.58 1.73
CA ILE A 243 -3.96 7.06 0.50
C ILE A 243 -4.51 8.42 0.07
N ILE A 244 -5.84 8.58 0.04
CA ILE A 244 -6.47 9.86 -0.32
C ILE A 244 -6.01 10.98 0.62
N ARG A 245 -5.95 10.70 1.93
CA ARG A 245 -5.54 11.69 2.94
C ARG A 245 -4.04 11.99 2.91
N LEU A 246 -3.22 11.02 2.50
CA LEU A 246 -1.78 11.19 2.34
C LEU A 246 -1.38 11.78 0.98
N ALA A 247 -2.29 11.84 0.03
CA ALA A 247 -1.98 12.20 -1.35
C ALA A 247 -1.30 13.58 -1.47
N PHE A 248 -1.73 14.58 -0.67
CA PHE A 248 -1.06 15.89 -0.66
C PHE A 248 0.39 15.80 -0.15
N ILE A 249 0.69 14.87 0.77
CA ILE A 249 2.04 14.62 1.29
C ILE A 249 2.92 14.02 0.18
N PHE A 250 2.41 13.06 -0.59
CA PHE A 250 3.13 12.50 -1.73
C PHE A 250 3.57 13.61 -2.69
N VAL A 251 2.64 14.50 -3.06
CA VAL A 251 2.92 15.61 -3.98
C VAL A 251 3.95 16.56 -3.40
N GLN A 252 3.79 16.96 -2.15
CA GLN A 252 4.69 17.92 -1.52
C GLN A 252 6.10 17.34 -1.29
N LEU A 253 6.22 16.09 -0.88
CA LEU A 253 7.52 15.41 -0.75
C LEU A 253 8.24 15.32 -2.10
N SER A 254 7.55 14.86 -3.14
CA SER A 254 8.10 14.77 -4.48
C SER A 254 8.56 16.14 -5.00
N HIS A 255 7.76 17.20 -4.75
CA HIS A 255 8.13 18.56 -5.11
C HIS A 255 9.40 19.03 -4.36
N GLN A 256 9.51 18.77 -3.06
CA GLN A 256 10.70 19.10 -2.28
C GLN A 256 11.93 18.34 -2.77
N ILE A 257 11.80 17.04 -3.08
CA ILE A 257 12.88 16.23 -3.66
C ILE A 257 13.31 16.82 -5.01
N LYS A 258 12.37 17.16 -5.89
CA LYS A 258 12.65 17.77 -7.19
C LYS A 258 13.39 19.10 -7.09
N GLN A 259 12.98 19.96 -6.16
CA GLN A 259 13.67 21.24 -5.92
C GLN A 259 15.09 21.03 -5.40
N LEU A 260 15.29 20.10 -4.47
CA LEU A 260 16.62 19.75 -3.96
C LEU A 260 17.49 19.13 -5.06
N HIS A 261 16.93 18.23 -5.88
CA HIS A 261 17.61 17.64 -7.03
C HIS A 261 18.17 18.72 -7.97
N GLN A 262 17.34 19.70 -8.34
CA GLN A 262 17.75 20.81 -9.20
C GLN A 262 18.90 21.62 -8.59
N ARG A 263 18.86 21.88 -7.28
CA ARG A 263 19.92 22.62 -6.56
C ARG A 263 21.21 21.83 -6.43
N GLN A 264 21.11 20.50 -6.30
CA GLN A 264 22.23 19.59 -6.07
C GLN A 264 22.82 19.00 -7.36
N ALA A 265 22.15 19.15 -8.52
CA ALA A 265 22.55 18.56 -9.80
C ALA A 265 24.01 18.89 -10.19
N ILE A 266 24.50 20.06 -9.82
CA ILE A 266 25.88 20.49 -10.07
C ILE A 266 26.94 19.57 -9.42
N HIS A 267 26.59 18.86 -8.35
CA HIS A 267 27.48 17.96 -7.61
C HIS A 267 27.52 16.54 -8.19
N TYR A 268 26.56 16.18 -9.03
CA TYR A 268 26.42 14.84 -9.61
C TYR A 268 26.61 14.86 -11.11
N LYS A 269 27.88 14.76 -11.54
CA LYS A 269 28.26 14.79 -12.98
C LYS A 269 28.71 13.43 -13.52
N THR A 270 28.99 12.50 -12.65
CA THR A 270 29.44 11.15 -12.98
C THR A 270 28.58 10.10 -12.32
N SER A 271 28.56 8.91 -12.92
CA SER A 271 27.86 7.76 -12.33
C SER A 271 28.40 7.43 -10.95
N PHE A 272 27.51 7.04 -10.05
CA PHE A 272 27.84 6.65 -8.68
C PHE A 272 26.99 5.47 -8.24
N THR A 273 27.36 4.85 -7.12
CA THR A 273 26.67 3.70 -6.54
C THR A 273 26.07 4.06 -5.19
N VAL A 274 24.84 3.63 -4.97
CA VAL A 274 24.18 3.69 -3.66
C VAL A 274 23.75 2.30 -3.22
N TYR A 275 23.53 2.14 -1.92
CA TYR A 275 23.28 0.86 -1.29
C TYR A 275 22.02 0.93 -0.44
N ARG A 276 21.30 -0.19 -0.39
CA ARG A 276 20.21 -0.41 0.54
C ARG A 276 20.18 -1.85 1.01
N THR A 277 20.03 -2.04 2.32
CA THR A 277 19.76 -3.35 2.91
C THR A 277 18.27 -3.50 3.16
N GLN A 278 17.74 -4.68 2.88
CA GLN A 278 16.33 -5.00 3.15
C GLN A 278 16.22 -6.51 3.42
N THR A 279 15.30 -6.87 4.31
CA THR A 279 14.88 -8.28 4.45
C THR A 279 13.68 -8.54 3.56
N MET A 280 13.56 -9.78 3.11
CA MET A 280 12.52 -10.17 2.16
C MET A 280 11.95 -11.54 2.54
N SER A 281 10.66 -11.76 2.28
CA SER A 281 10.04 -13.07 2.40
C SER A 281 10.56 -14.01 1.32
N GLU A 282 10.45 -15.33 1.54
CA GLU A 282 10.81 -16.33 0.51
C GLU A 282 9.99 -16.14 -0.77
N VAL A 283 8.71 -15.80 -0.64
CA VAL A 283 7.80 -15.56 -1.78
C VAL A 283 8.26 -14.38 -2.62
N ASP A 284 8.49 -13.22 -1.97
CA ASP A 284 8.95 -12.01 -2.67
C ASP A 284 10.33 -12.22 -3.30
N PHE A 285 11.20 -13.00 -2.63
CA PHE A 285 12.52 -13.32 -3.16
C PHE A 285 12.45 -14.22 -4.40
N GLN A 286 11.54 -15.18 -4.43
CA GLN A 286 11.30 -15.99 -5.62
C GLN A 286 10.77 -15.16 -6.78
N GLU A 287 9.92 -14.17 -6.51
CA GLU A 287 9.46 -13.20 -7.52
C GLU A 287 10.60 -12.35 -8.05
N LEU A 288 11.46 -11.83 -7.16
CA LEU A 288 12.68 -11.11 -7.54
C LEU A 288 13.59 -11.96 -8.45
N GLN A 289 13.78 -13.24 -8.12
CA GLN A 289 14.59 -14.15 -8.93
C GLN A 289 13.98 -14.41 -10.32
N ARG A 290 12.66 -14.57 -10.40
CA ARG A 290 11.93 -14.73 -11.68
C ARG A 290 12.02 -13.46 -12.54
N ALA A 291 12.06 -12.29 -11.89
CA ALA A 291 12.19 -11.00 -12.56
C ALA A 291 13.63 -10.63 -12.93
N LYS A 292 14.62 -11.52 -12.78
CA LYS A 292 15.99 -11.27 -13.22
C LYS A 292 16.04 -10.80 -14.67
N ARG A 293 16.77 -9.71 -14.95
CA ARG A 293 16.82 -8.96 -16.22
C ARG A 293 15.56 -8.14 -16.55
N GLY A 294 14.50 -8.28 -15.77
CA GLY A 294 13.31 -7.45 -15.83
C GLY A 294 13.47 -6.15 -15.04
N LEU A 295 12.35 -5.64 -14.54
CA LEU A 295 12.32 -4.39 -13.79
C LEU A 295 11.89 -4.61 -12.34
N LEU A 296 12.38 -3.71 -11.48
CA LEU A 296 11.97 -3.58 -10.08
C LEU A 296 11.61 -2.12 -9.83
N SER A 297 10.41 -1.88 -9.30
CA SER A 297 9.97 -0.59 -8.81
C SER A 297 9.94 -0.56 -7.29
N PHE A 298 10.50 0.49 -6.69
CA PHE A 298 10.23 0.81 -5.30
C PHE A 298 9.01 1.72 -5.26
N ASN A 299 7.93 1.23 -4.70
CA ASN A 299 6.60 1.86 -4.76
C ASN A 299 6.44 3.06 -3.82
N SER A 300 7.42 3.32 -2.97
CA SER A 300 7.50 4.47 -2.06
C SER A 300 8.76 5.27 -2.31
N PHE A 301 8.97 6.36 -1.55
CA PHE A 301 10.22 7.10 -1.58
C PHE A 301 11.36 6.21 -1.06
N LEU A 302 12.38 6.04 -1.90
CA LEU A 302 13.47 5.09 -1.63
C LEU A 302 14.63 5.79 -0.93
N SER A 303 14.86 5.44 0.33
CA SER A 303 16.05 5.86 1.09
C SER A 303 17.21 4.90 0.88
N THR A 304 18.38 5.44 0.56
CA THR A 304 19.62 4.69 0.30
C THR A 304 20.82 5.38 0.95
N THR A 305 21.95 4.71 1.04
CA THR A 305 23.21 5.28 1.53
C THR A 305 24.32 5.17 0.48
N MET A 306 25.24 6.14 0.47
CA MET A 306 26.44 6.07 -0.37
C MET A 306 27.52 5.16 0.21
N ASN A 307 27.51 4.93 1.50
CA ASN A 307 28.45 4.04 2.17
C ASN A 307 27.90 2.61 2.15
N LYS A 308 28.73 1.65 1.77
CA LYS A 308 28.33 0.25 1.83
C LYS A 308 28.07 -0.13 3.29
N PRO A 309 26.83 -0.53 3.65
CA PRO A 309 26.48 -0.80 5.02
C PRO A 309 27.20 -2.04 5.55
N THR A 310 27.60 -1.99 6.82
CA THR A 310 28.06 -3.17 7.56
C THR A 310 26.82 -3.89 8.08
N LEU A 311 26.61 -5.12 7.64
CA LEU A 311 25.41 -5.87 7.96
C LEU A 311 25.50 -6.46 9.36
N GLN A 312 24.55 -6.10 10.20
CA GLN A 312 24.19 -6.90 11.38
C GLN A 312 23.01 -7.77 10.95
N THR A 313 23.25 -9.05 10.74
CA THR A 313 22.26 -9.97 10.20
C THR A 313 21.57 -10.72 11.31
N ASN A 314 20.25 -10.72 11.29
CA ASN A 314 19.41 -11.63 12.06
C ASN A 314 19.09 -12.87 11.21
N SER A 315 19.23 -14.04 11.77
CA SER A 315 19.53 -15.30 11.12
C SER A 315 18.42 -15.96 10.29
N ASN A 316 17.20 -15.46 10.23
CA ASN A 316 16.07 -16.23 9.70
C ASN A 316 15.33 -15.59 8.51
N GLU A 317 15.79 -14.45 8.01
CA GLU A 317 15.20 -13.81 6.84
C GLU A 317 16.21 -13.76 5.70
N ILE A 318 15.71 -13.68 4.48
CA ILE A 318 16.56 -13.46 3.32
C ILE A 318 17.05 -12.02 3.35
N ASN A 319 18.32 -11.86 3.69
CA ASN A 319 18.97 -10.55 3.72
C ASN A 319 19.45 -10.19 2.32
N ILE A 320 19.04 -9.03 1.85
CA ILE A 320 19.40 -8.53 0.51
C ILE A 320 20.16 -7.22 0.66
N LEU A 321 21.26 -7.12 -0.07
CA LEU A 321 21.96 -5.87 -0.34
C LEU A 321 21.71 -5.50 -1.79
N PHE A 322 20.91 -4.48 -2.00
CA PHE A 322 20.77 -3.83 -3.29
C PHE A 322 21.98 -2.92 -3.56
N ILE A 323 22.62 -3.12 -4.70
CA ILE A 323 23.75 -2.34 -5.21
C ILE A 323 23.25 -1.59 -6.44
N MET A 324 23.01 -0.29 -6.29
CA MET A 324 22.27 0.50 -7.27
C MET A 324 23.22 1.44 -8.01
N GLN A 325 23.33 1.26 -9.33
CA GLN A 325 24.07 2.13 -10.23
C GLN A 325 23.20 3.28 -10.71
N ILE A 326 23.64 4.51 -10.47
CA ILE A 326 22.94 5.74 -10.83
C ILE A 326 23.77 6.49 -11.86
N ASN A 327 23.17 6.77 -13.02
CA ASN A 327 23.78 7.65 -14.03
C ASN A 327 23.01 8.98 -14.08
N PRO A 328 23.51 10.04 -13.43
CA PRO A 328 22.82 11.32 -13.34
C PRO A 328 22.82 12.12 -14.66
N THR A 329 23.52 11.66 -15.70
CA THR A 329 23.51 12.33 -17.00
C THR A 329 22.30 11.97 -17.86
N LEU A 330 21.55 10.95 -17.45
CA LEU A 330 20.31 10.53 -18.09
C LEU A 330 19.12 11.32 -17.51
N ASN A 331 18.01 11.36 -18.24
CA ASN A 331 16.75 11.89 -17.74
C ASN A 331 16.14 10.87 -16.76
N ILE A 332 16.46 11.00 -15.47
CA ILE A 332 16.06 10.06 -14.42
C ILE A 332 15.10 10.69 -13.42
N LYS A 333 14.43 9.84 -12.62
CA LYS A 333 13.63 10.28 -11.49
C LYS A 333 14.47 11.16 -10.54
N PRO A 334 13.86 12.22 -9.96
CA PRO A 334 14.55 13.09 -9.02
C PRO A 334 15.03 12.35 -7.78
N PHE A 335 16.16 12.76 -7.26
CA PHE A 335 16.69 12.35 -5.97
C PHE A 335 17.30 13.53 -5.22
N ALA A 336 17.42 13.42 -3.91
CA ALA A 336 18.04 14.44 -3.07
C ALA A 336 18.97 13.81 -2.04
N THR A 337 20.11 14.44 -1.81
CA THR A 337 21.01 14.08 -0.70
C THR A 337 20.58 14.83 0.56
N LEU A 338 20.48 14.08 1.65
CA LEU A 338 20.14 14.57 2.97
C LEU A 338 21.31 14.28 3.90
N ASP A 339 21.80 15.33 4.58
CA ASP A 339 22.82 15.17 5.61
C ASP A 339 22.12 14.90 6.94
N GLN A 340 22.12 13.64 7.37
CA GLN A 340 21.57 13.23 8.65
C GLN A 340 22.63 12.52 9.48
N ASN A 341 22.81 12.94 10.72
CA ASN A 341 23.67 12.26 11.72
C ASN A 341 25.08 11.89 11.18
N HIS A 342 25.71 12.76 10.36
CA HIS A 342 27.00 12.53 9.70
C HIS A 342 27.00 11.43 8.61
N GLU A 343 25.85 10.89 8.22
CA GLU A 343 25.69 9.99 7.10
C GLU A 343 24.96 10.69 5.94
N LYS A 344 25.52 10.56 4.74
CA LYS A 344 24.88 11.04 3.51
C LYS A 344 23.83 10.02 3.08
N GLN A 345 22.59 10.29 3.42
CA GLN A 345 21.45 9.55 2.89
C GLN A 345 21.01 10.15 1.57
N MET A 346 20.59 9.30 0.65
CA MET A 346 20.02 9.71 -0.62
C MET A 346 18.59 9.21 -0.72
N LEU A 347 17.66 10.12 -0.96
CA LEU A 347 16.25 9.83 -1.09
C LEU A 347 15.82 10.00 -2.54
N PHE A 348 15.30 8.94 -3.14
CA PHE A 348 14.71 8.96 -4.49
C PHE A 348 13.22 9.16 -4.41
N ASP A 349 12.66 9.79 -5.43
CA ASP A 349 11.22 9.96 -5.60
C ASP A 349 10.52 8.60 -5.71
N MET A 350 9.24 8.56 -5.38
CA MET A 350 8.45 7.33 -5.44
C MET A 350 8.37 6.77 -6.87
N HIS A 351 8.15 5.45 -6.98
CA HIS A 351 8.18 4.72 -8.26
C HIS A 351 9.49 4.89 -9.03
N THR A 352 10.60 4.85 -8.32
CA THR A 352 11.91 4.78 -8.95
C THR A 352 12.13 3.36 -9.44
N VAL A 353 12.31 3.22 -10.76
CA VAL A 353 12.39 1.93 -11.45
C VAL A 353 13.82 1.59 -11.81
N PHE A 354 14.20 0.37 -11.52
CA PHE A 354 15.53 -0.17 -11.79
C PHE A 354 15.44 -1.41 -12.68
N ARG A 355 16.44 -1.61 -13.52
CA ARG A 355 16.66 -2.88 -14.21
C ARG A 355 17.41 -3.82 -13.29
N ILE A 356 16.92 -5.04 -13.14
CA ILE A 356 17.53 -6.08 -12.31
C ILE A 356 18.70 -6.71 -13.09
N GLY A 357 19.88 -6.65 -12.49
CA GLY A 357 21.10 -7.27 -13.01
C GLY A 357 21.36 -8.65 -12.44
N GLU A 358 22.60 -8.89 -11.99
CA GLU A 358 22.99 -10.16 -11.40
C GLU A 358 22.49 -10.29 -9.94
N ILE A 359 22.03 -11.50 -9.59
CA ILE A 359 21.65 -11.88 -8.24
C ILE A 359 22.66 -12.93 -7.78
N ARG A 360 23.42 -12.61 -6.74
CA ARG A 360 24.54 -13.42 -6.26
C ARG A 360 24.45 -13.67 -4.77
N GLN A 361 24.65 -14.88 -4.33
CA GLN A 361 24.74 -15.23 -2.93
C GLN A 361 26.19 -15.10 -2.45
N THR A 362 26.38 -14.46 -1.31
CA THR A 362 27.69 -14.35 -0.65
C THR A 362 27.56 -14.93 0.75
N HIS A 363 28.41 -15.89 1.06
CA HIS A 363 28.48 -16.48 2.39
C HIS A 363 29.59 -15.79 3.19
N SER A 364 29.26 -15.25 4.35
CA SER A 364 30.21 -14.74 5.32
C SER A 364 29.89 -15.38 6.66
N GLU A 365 30.86 -15.92 7.34
CA GLU A 365 30.85 -16.57 8.68
C GLU A 365 29.46 -16.62 9.34
N ASN A 366 28.58 -17.60 8.93
CA ASN A 366 27.24 -17.88 9.43
C ASN A 366 26.08 -17.02 8.90
N VAL A 367 26.25 -16.20 7.87
CA VAL A 367 25.17 -15.40 7.28
C VAL A 367 25.10 -15.53 5.78
N SER A 368 23.93 -15.85 5.28
CA SER A 368 23.63 -15.81 3.85
C SER A 368 23.14 -14.41 3.47
N LEU A 369 23.90 -13.75 2.61
CA LEU A 369 23.57 -12.44 2.07
C LEU A 369 23.43 -12.52 0.55
N TRP A 370 22.33 -12.00 0.04
CA TRP A 370 22.12 -11.87 -1.40
C TRP A 370 22.48 -10.46 -1.87
N HIS A 371 23.35 -10.37 -2.86
CA HIS A 371 23.67 -9.14 -3.57
C HIS A 371 22.82 -9.07 -4.83
N VAL A 372 22.12 -7.97 -5.02
CA VAL A 372 21.30 -7.70 -6.20
C VAL A 372 21.78 -6.43 -6.85
N ASP A 373 22.33 -6.57 -8.05
CA ASP A 373 22.80 -5.43 -8.85
C ASP A 373 21.58 -4.78 -9.53
N LEU A 374 21.41 -3.48 -9.36
CA LEU A 374 20.32 -2.69 -9.94
C LEU A 374 20.90 -1.52 -10.74
N THR A 375 20.29 -1.21 -11.88
CA THR A 375 20.64 -0.03 -12.69
C THR A 375 19.41 0.86 -12.83
N LEU A 376 19.50 2.12 -12.41
CA LEU A 376 18.42 3.08 -12.57
C LEU A 376 18.15 3.31 -14.05
N ILE A 377 16.90 3.17 -14.48
CA ILE A 377 16.49 3.42 -15.86
C ILE A 377 16.09 4.88 -16.07
N ALA A 378 16.25 5.36 -17.30
CA ALA A 378 15.84 6.70 -17.68
C ALA A 378 14.30 6.81 -17.82
N ASN A 379 13.75 8.00 -17.64
CA ASN A 379 12.31 8.25 -17.80
C ASN A 379 11.81 8.06 -19.24
N ASP A 380 12.73 8.16 -20.22
CA ASP A 380 12.49 7.94 -21.64
C ASP A 380 12.87 6.51 -22.10
N ASP A 381 13.06 5.58 -21.16
CA ASP A 381 13.23 4.16 -21.50
C ASP A 381 12.02 3.65 -22.26
N PRO A 382 12.20 2.96 -23.42
CA PRO A 382 11.08 2.51 -24.26
C PRO A 382 10.04 1.68 -23.53
N ILE A 383 10.43 0.96 -22.48
CA ILE A 383 9.51 0.13 -21.70
C ILE A 383 8.60 1.00 -20.83
N LEU A 384 9.15 2.05 -20.19
CA LEU A 384 8.33 2.98 -19.39
C LEU A 384 7.39 3.76 -20.30
N VAL A 385 7.87 4.23 -21.45
CA VAL A 385 7.02 4.94 -22.43
C VAL A 385 5.89 4.03 -22.96
N ALA A 386 6.19 2.77 -23.24
CA ALA A 386 5.16 1.81 -23.66
C ALA A 386 4.13 1.54 -22.54
N LEU A 387 4.57 1.52 -21.30
CA LEU A 387 3.70 1.38 -20.12
C LEU A 387 2.79 2.60 -19.96
N ASP A 388 3.36 3.82 -20.06
CA ASP A 388 2.60 5.08 -19.99
C ASP A 388 1.51 5.13 -21.04
N ASN A 389 1.87 4.87 -22.31
CA ASN A 389 0.92 4.86 -23.41
C ASN A 389 -0.22 3.86 -23.19
N ARG A 390 0.10 2.67 -22.69
CA ARG A 390 -0.89 1.64 -22.42
C ARG A 390 -1.84 2.02 -21.31
N ILE A 391 -1.33 2.59 -20.24
CA ILE A 391 -2.13 3.10 -19.11
C ILE A 391 -3.10 4.17 -19.63
N GLU A 392 -2.62 5.08 -20.47
CA GLU A 392 -3.42 6.14 -21.06
C GLU A 392 -4.54 5.57 -21.97
N GLU A 393 -4.25 4.50 -22.71
CA GLU A 393 -5.25 3.76 -23.51
C GLU A 393 -6.30 3.05 -22.63
N GLU A 394 -5.88 2.35 -21.57
CA GLU A 394 -6.77 1.57 -20.69
C GLU A 394 -7.67 2.47 -19.83
N THR A 395 -7.20 3.65 -19.45
CA THR A 395 -7.96 4.59 -18.62
C THR A 395 -8.84 5.56 -19.42
N HIS A 396 -8.93 5.38 -20.73
CA HIS A 396 -9.77 6.18 -21.62
C HIS A 396 -9.57 7.69 -21.44
N GLN A 397 -8.35 8.14 -21.17
CA GLN A 397 -7.99 9.52 -20.86
C GLN A 397 -8.65 10.07 -19.57
N ALA A 398 -9.13 9.20 -18.69
CA ALA A 398 -9.51 9.61 -17.35
C ALA A 398 -8.30 10.22 -16.61
N SER A 399 -8.54 11.13 -15.69
CA SER A 399 -7.47 11.79 -14.94
C SER A 399 -7.76 11.79 -13.45
N GLY A 400 -6.72 11.83 -12.66
CA GLY A 400 -6.83 11.91 -11.22
C GLY A 400 -7.49 10.66 -10.61
N TRP A 401 -8.34 10.84 -9.61
CA TRP A 401 -8.99 9.74 -8.89
C TRP A 401 -9.91 8.88 -9.76
N ASP A 402 -10.48 9.43 -10.82
CA ASP A 402 -11.31 8.66 -11.76
C ASP A 402 -10.45 7.62 -12.48
N GLN A 403 -9.23 7.98 -12.86
CA GLN A 403 -8.27 7.06 -13.44
C GLN A 403 -7.96 5.89 -12.49
N LEU A 404 -7.69 6.18 -11.21
CA LEU A 404 -7.48 5.13 -10.20
C LEU A 404 -8.72 4.23 -10.06
N GLY A 405 -9.93 4.81 -10.09
CA GLY A 405 -11.17 4.07 -10.01
C GLY A 405 -11.35 3.08 -11.18
N GLU A 406 -11.12 3.53 -12.42
CA GLU A 406 -11.17 2.67 -13.61
C GLU A 406 -10.18 1.50 -13.52
N LEU A 407 -8.98 1.76 -13.04
CA LEU A 407 -7.96 0.73 -12.91
C LEU A 407 -8.22 -0.27 -11.80
N LEU A 408 -8.79 0.19 -10.67
CA LEU A 408 -9.27 -0.74 -9.65
C LEU A 408 -10.38 -1.65 -10.21
N ILE A 409 -11.21 -1.13 -11.14
CA ILE A 409 -12.23 -1.93 -11.84
C ILE A 409 -11.56 -2.96 -12.76
N GLU A 410 -10.62 -2.53 -13.61
CA GLU A 410 -9.86 -3.44 -14.50
C GLU A 410 -9.08 -4.50 -13.72
N ALA A 411 -8.49 -4.10 -12.61
CA ALA A 411 -7.79 -4.98 -11.68
C ALA A 411 -8.72 -5.92 -10.89
N ARG A 412 -10.05 -5.83 -11.09
CA ARG A 412 -11.08 -6.56 -10.33
C ARG A 412 -11.08 -6.32 -8.82
N GLU A 413 -10.50 -5.19 -8.37
CA GLU A 413 -10.56 -4.72 -6.99
C GLU A 413 -11.85 -3.89 -6.76
N LEU A 414 -12.99 -4.47 -7.10
CA LEU A 414 -14.28 -3.77 -7.17
C LEU A 414 -14.68 -3.13 -5.84
N ASN A 415 -14.39 -3.78 -4.72
CA ASN A 415 -14.68 -3.24 -3.38
C ASN A 415 -13.85 -1.99 -3.06
N LYS A 416 -12.59 -1.94 -3.51
CA LYS A 416 -11.72 -0.76 -3.34
C LYS A 416 -12.14 0.39 -4.24
N ALA A 417 -12.59 0.08 -5.47
CA ALA A 417 -13.17 1.08 -6.37
C ALA A 417 -14.45 1.68 -5.77
N GLU A 418 -15.32 0.86 -5.17
CA GLU A 418 -16.51 1.33 -4.47
C GLU A 418 -16.15 2.26 -3.30
N GLU A 419 -15.21 1.85 -2.45
CA GLU A 419 -14.73 2.65 -1.33
C GLU A 419 -14.17 4.00 -1.81
N LEU A 420 -13.36 4.01 -2.87
CA LEU A 420 -12.82 5.22 -3.49
C LEU A 420 -13.95 6.18 -3.93
N TYR A 421 -14.88 5.71 -4.75
CA TYR A 421 -15.95 6.56 -5.26
C TYR A 421 -16.86 7.09 -4.13
N GLN A 422 -17.17 6.28 -3.13
CA GLN A 422 -17.98 6.72 -1.98
C GLN A 422 -17.29 7.81 -1.15
N ILE A 423 -15.96 7.74 -0.97
CA ILE A 423 -15.19 8.79 -0.27
C ILE A 423 -15.22 10.07 -1.10
N LEU A 424 -14.92 9.99 -2.38
CA LEU A 424 -14.86 11.15 -3.27
C LEU A 424 -16.21 11.88 -3.36
N ILE A 425 -17.32 11.13 -3.40
CA ILE A 425 -18.68 11.71 -3.37
C ILE A 425 -18.93 12.49 -2.07
N LYS A 426 -18.44 11.98 -0.93
CA LYS A 426 -18.60 12.66 0.37
C LYS A 426 -17.74 13.93 0.49
N GLU A 427 -16.55 13.89 -0.06
CA GLU A 427 -15.57 14.96 0.12
C GLU A 427 -15.72 16.10 -0.91
N THR A 428 -16.29 15.83 -2.09
CA THR A 428 -16.49 16.88 -3.08
C THR A 428 -17.76 17.71 -2.81
N SER A 429 -17.66 19.02 -2.98
CA SER A 429 -18.80 19.94 -3.01
C SER A 429 -19.26 20.27 -4.44
N ASP A 430 -18.50 19.85 -5.46
CA ASP A 430 -18.77 20.12 -6.86
C ASP A 430 -19.82 19.13 -7.41
N ASP A 431 -20.98 19.66 -7.79
CA ASP A 431 -22.09 18.84 -8.31
C ASP A 431 -21.74 18.15 -9.63
N ARG A 432 -20.90 18.74 -10.50
CA ARG A 432 -20.46 18.06 -11.74
C ARG A 432 -19.57 16.86 -11.42
N LYS A 433 -18.67 17.00 -10.46
CA LYS A 433 -17.87 15.85 -9.98
C LYS A 433 -18.74 14.78 -9.34
N LYS A 434 -19.69 15.18 -8.48
CA LYS A 434 -20.66 14.23 -7.88
C LYS A 434 -21.45 13.47 -8.93
N LEU A 435 -21.88 14.16 -9.98
CA LEU A 435 -22.59 13.55 -11.11
C LEU A 435 -21.79 12.38 -11.69
N TRP A 436 -20.56 12.65 -12.12
CA TRP A 436 -19.73 11.63 -12.78
C TRP A 436 -19.29 10.52 -11.84
N LEU A 437 -18.98 10.82 -10.58
CA LEU A 437 -18.66 9.81 -9.56
C LEU A 437 -19.85 8.86 -9.31
N ASN A 438 -21.09 9.37 -9.27
CA ASN A 438 -22.27 8.50 -9.17
C ASN A 438 -22.50 7.67 -10.44
N ALA A 439 -22.22 8.22 -11.62
CA ALA A 439 -22.27 7.47 -12.87
C ALA A 439 -21.22 6.35 -12.92
N SER A 440 -19.98 6.61 -12.48
CA SER A 440 -18.92 5.60 -12.37
C SER A 440 -19.28 4.53 -11.33
N LEU A 441 -19.87 4.92 -10.20
CA LEU A 441 -20.36 3.99 -9.19
C LEU A 441 -21.50 3.10 -9.75
N GLY A 442 -22.38 3.66 -10.57
CA GLY A 442 -23.41 2.90 -11.27
C GLY A 442 -22.83 1.83 -12.20
N ARG A 443 -21.82 2.18 -13.02
CA ARG A 443 -21.10 1.21 -13.87
C ARG A 443 -20.40 0.14 -13.04
N LEU A 444 -19.76 0.53 -11.93
CA LEU A 444 -19.11 -0.39 -11.00
C LEU A 444 -20.10 -1.42 -10.45
N TYR A 445 -21.25 -0.98 -9.95
CA TYR A 445 -22.30 -1.89 -9.46
C TYR A 445 -22.85 -2.81 -10.56
N GLY A 446 -22.96 -2.31 -11.78
CA GLY A 446 -23.30 -3.14 -12.95
C GLY A 446 -22.27 -4.25 -13.21
N ASN A 447 -20.97 -3.96 -13.04
CA ASN A 447 -19.87 -4.93 -13.15
C ASN A 447 -19.84 -5.92 -11.97
N MET A 448 -20.27 -5.49 -10.77
CA MET A 448 -20.41 -6.34 -9.59
C MET A 448 -21.63 -7.27 -9.66
N GLY A 449 -22.48 -7.14 -10.67
CA GLY A 449 -23.75 -7.88 -10.76
C GLY A 449 -24.80 -7.40 -9.76
N SER A 450 -24.76 -6.14 -9.37
CA SER A 450 -25.68 -5.51 -8.42
C SER A 450 -26.58 -4.46 -9.13
N PRO A 451 -27.51 -4.89 -9.99
CA PRO A 451 -28.27 -4.01 -10.88
C PRO A 451 -29.16 -3.00 -10.14
N ILE A 452 -29.70 -3.36 -8.98
CA ILE A 452 -30.54 -2.45 -8.18
C ILE A 452 -29.71 -1.25 -7.69
N GLN A 453 -28.49 -1.51 -7.20
CA GLN A 453 -27.57 -0.46 -6.75
C GLN A 453 -27.09 0.38 -7.94
N ALA A 454 -26.83 -0.25 -9.10
CA ALA A 454 -26.44 0.44 -10.33
C ALA A 454 -27.54 1.43 -10.79
N ILE A 455 -28.79 0.99 -10.84
CA ILE A 455 -29.94 1.83 -11.18
C ILE A 455 -30.06 3.02 -10.21
N ALA A 456 -29.97 2.78 -8.90
CA ALA A 456 -30.04 3.83 -7.88
C ALA A 456 -28.93 4.88 -8.05
N ALA A 457 -27.71 4.46 -8.35
CA ALA A 457 -26.58 5.36 -8.58
C ALA A 457 -26.79 6.22 -9.85
N PHE A 458 -27.26 5.63 -10.97
CA PHE A 458 -27.59 6.39 -12.18
C PHE A 458 -28.76 7.33 -11.98
N GLN A 459 -29.78 6.96 -11.21
CA GLN A 459 -30.90 7.85 -10.85
C GLN A 459 -30.42 9.03 -10.01
N THR A 460 -29.47 8.82 -9.09
CA THR A 460 -28.84 9.89 -8.33
C THR A 460 -28.08 10.83 -9.28
N ALA A 461 -27.31 10.28 -10.24
CA ALA A 461 -26.63 11.08 -11.26
C ALA A 461 -27.62 11.93 -12.09
N ILE A 462 -28.75 11.37 -12.52
CA ILE A 462 -29.80 12.11 -13.22
C ILE A 462 -30.35 13.26 -12.36
N THR A 463 -30.65 13.00 -11.09
CA THR A 463 -31.16 14.03 -10.16
C THR A 463 -30.18 15.19 -9.98
N ILE A 464 -28.88 14.91 -10.02
CA ILE A 464 -27.85 15.95 -9.97
C ILE A 464 -27.77 16.67 -11.32
N LEU A 465 -27.81 15.94 -12.45
CA LEU A 465 -27.76 16.50 -13.79
C LEU A 465 -28.89 17.50 -14.05
N GLU A 466 -30.12 17.20 -13.60
CA GLU A 466 -31.29 18.04 -13.73
C GLU A 466 -31.18 19.39 -13.00
N LYS A 467 -30.28 19.49 -12.02
CA LYS A 467 -30.01 20.74 -11.29
C LYS A 467 -28.89 21.58 -11.92
N ILE A 468 -28.13 21.01 -12.85
CA ILE A 468 -27.01 21.69 -13.52
C ILE A 468 -27.54 22.35 -14.80
N GLU A 469 -27.39 23.65 -14.91
CA GLU A 469 -27.74 24.39 -16.14
C GLU A 469 -26.50 24.77 -16.96
N PRO A 470 -26.55 24.70 -18.29
CA PRO A 470 -27.63 24.10 -19.12
C PRO A 470 -27.62 22.57 -19.00
N LEU A 471 -28.82 21.97 -19.01
CA LEU A 471 -29.00 20.51 -18.96
C LEU A 471 -28.37 19.84 -20.20
N ASN A 472 -27.40 18.94 -19.97
CA ASN A 472 -26.83 18.14 -21.05
C ASN A 472 -27.75 16.94 -21.39
N GLN A 473 -28.52 17.07 -22.45
CA GLN A 473 -29.47 16.05 -22.91
C GLN A 473 -28.76 14.73 -23.27
N LEU A 474 -27.54 14.79 -23.82
CA LEU A 474 -26.80 13.59 -24.22
C LEU A 474 -26.30 12.78 -23.03
N ASP A 475 -25.92 13.43 -21.92
CA ASP A 475 -25.59 12.74 -20.68
C ASP A 475 -26.82 12.05 -20.10
N LEU A 476 -27.99 12.70 -20.15
CA LEU A 476 -29.24 12.09 -19.74
C LEU A 476 -29.56 10.82 -20.56
N ALA A 477 -29.36 10.90 -21.90
CA ALA A 477 -29.54 9.73 -22.78
C ALA A 477 -28.54 8.60 -22.45
N LEU A 478 -27.31 8.94 -22.02
CA LEU A 478 -26.34 7.96 -21.58
C LEU A 478 -26.81 7.24 -20.31
N PHE A 479 -27.27 7.98 -19.31
CA PHE A 479 -27.74 7.39 -18.05
C PHE A 479 -29.00 6.53 -18.25
N TYR A 480 -29.95 6.97 -19.08
CA TYR A 480 -31.11 6.14 -19.44
C TYR A 480 -30.71 4.85 -20.17
N THR A 481 -29.70 4.91 -21.06
CA THR A 481 -29.17 3.71 -21.70
C THR A 481 -28.63 2.71 -20.66
N ASN A 482 -27.85 3.19 -19.68
CA ASN A 482 -27.27 2.34 -18.64
C ASN A 482 -28.36 1.75 -17.72
N ILE A 483 -29.34 2.54 -17.31
CA ILE A 483 -30.49 2.05 -16.52
C ILE A 483 -31.25 0.97 -17.32
N GLY A 484 -31.49 1.19 -18.62
CA GLY A 484 -32.14 0.22 -19.50
C GLY A 484 -31.36 -1.11 -19.58
N LEU A 485 -30.03 -1.04 -19.66
CA LEU A 485 -29.16 -2.23 -19.62
C LEU A 485 -29.27 -3.00 -18.29
N GLU A 486 -29.34 -2.31 -17.16
CA GLU A 486 -29.49 -2.98 -15.87
C GLU A 486 -30.86 -3.63 -15.70
N HIS A 487 -31.96 -2.99 -16.17
CA HIS A 487 -33.27 -3.62 -16.22
C HIS A 487 -33.30 -4.85 -17.15
N TYR A 488 -32.61 -4.78 -18.29
CA TYR A 488 -32.46 -5.93 -19.19
C TYR A 488 -31.79 -7.12 -18.50
N LYS A 489 -30.68 -6.87 -17.77
CA LYS A 489 -29.94 -7.92 -17.03
C LYS A 489 -30.81 -8.65 -15.98
N VAL A 490 -31.78 -7.97 -15.38
CA VAL A 490 -32.70 -8.58 -14.39
C VAL A 490 -33.98 -9.14 -15.02
N GLY A 491 -34.13 -9.07 -16.34
CA GLY A 491 -35.30 -9.59 -17.05
C GLY A 491 -36.53 -8.67 -17.04
N GLU A 492 -36.38 -7.44 -16.60
CA GLU A 492 -37.45 -6.42 -16.60
C GLU A 492 -37.53 -5.72 -17.96
N TYR A 493 -37.83 -6.50 -19.02
CA TYR A 493 -37.73 -6.08 -20.39
C TYR A 493 -38.63 -4.89 -20.73
N SER A 494 -39.81 -4.77 -20.12
CA SER A 494 -40.69 -3.60 -20.33
C SER A 494 -40.05 -2.30 -19.83
N GLN A 495 -39.36 -2.32 -18.70
CA GLN A 495 -38.65 -1.17 -18.20
C GLN A 495 -37.40 -0.87 -19.04
N ALA A 496 -36.66 -1.89 -19.42
CA ALA A 496 -35.53 -1.76 -20.34
C ALA A 496 -35.92 -1.09 -21.65
N LEU A 497 -37.06 -1.52 -22.26
CA LEU A 497 -37.59 -0.92 -23.47
C LEU A 497 -37.88 0.57 -23.29
N MET A 498 -38.62 0.92 -22.24
CA MET A 498 -38.96 2.31 -21.93
C MET A 498 -37.72 3.21 -21.83
N PHE A 499 -36.71 2.80 -21.08
CA PHE A 499 -35.50 3.61 -20.90
C PHE A 499 -34.68 3.70 -22.19
N HIS A 500 -34.58 2.64 -23.00
CA HIS A 500 -33.87 2.68 -24.27
C HIS A 500 -34.61 3.56 -25.33
N GLU A 501 -35.95 3.57 -25.32
CA GLU A 501 -36.73 4.47 -26.16
C GLU A 501 -36.56 5.94 -25.77
N LEU A 502 -36.57 6.26 -24.46
CA LEU A 502 -36.26 7.61 -23.98
C LEU A 502 -34.87 8.07 -24.42
N ALA A 503 -33.86 7.21 -24.28
CA ALA A 503 -32.50 7.52 -24.72
C ALA A 503 -32.40 7.73 -26.23
N LEU A 504 -33.09 6.90 -27.04
CA LEU A 504 -33.14 7.05 -28.48
C LEU A 504 -33.81 8.36 -28.90
N ASN A 505 -34.97 8.69 -28.31
CA ASN A 505 -35.69 9.94 -28.59
C ASN A 505 -34.81 11.17 -28.32
N ILE A 506 -34.10 11.21 -27.20
CA ILE A 506 -33.18 12.30 -26.91
C ILE A 506 -32.08 12.38 -27.97
N ARG A 507 -31.47 11.26 -28.36
CA ARG A 507 -30.42 11.23 -29.39
C ARG A 507 -30.94 11.70 -30.74
N GLN A 508 -32.16 11.31 -31.14
CA GLN A 508 -32.78 11.75 -32.39
C GLN A 508 -32.98 13.27 -32.45
N ASN A 509 -33.28 13.89 -31.31
CA ASN A 509 -33.50 15.34 -31.25
C ASN A 509 -32.20 16.15 -31.16
N ASN A 510 -31.08 15.53 -30.76
CA ASN A 510 -29.82 16.24 -30.47
C ASN A 510 -28.64 15.86 -31.37
N LEU A 511 -28.73 14.78 -32.16
CA LEU A 511 -27.63 14.29 -32.99
C LEU A 511 -28.01 14.32 -34.47
N VAL A 512 -27.00 14.46 -35.32
CA VAL A 512 -27.19 14.40 -36.79
C VAL A 512 -27.51 12.97 -37.22
N PRO A 513 -28.32 12.78 -38.27
CA PRO A 513 -28.59 11.46 -38.84
C PRO A 513 -27.30 10.73 -39.20
N GLY A 514 -27.22 9.43 -38.84
CA GLY A 514 -26.04 8.60 -39.09
C GLY A 514 -24.97 8.63 -37.99
N HIS A 515 -25.20 9.37 -36.93
CA HIS A 515 -24.27 9.35 -35.79
C HIS A 515 -24.17 7.93 -35.17
N PHE A 516 -22.96 7.48 -34.83
CA PHE A 516 -22.69 6.11 -34.33
C PHE A 516 -23.51 5.72 -33.09
N ALA A 517 -23.87 6.69 -32.25
CA ALA A 517 -24.68 6.45 -31.02
C ALA A 517 -26.06 5.83 -31.34
N PHE A 518 -26.58 5.98 -32.54
CA PHE A 518 -27.83 5.31 -32.97
C PHE A 518 -27.66 3.81 -33.08
N SER A 519 -26.50 3.33 -33.52
CA SER A 519 -26.22 1.89 -33.62
C SER A 519 -26.36 1.22 -32.25
N HIS A 520 -25.79 1.81 -31.20
CA HIS A 520 -25.95 1.31 -29.83
C HIS A 520 -27.41 1.30 -29.36
N SER A 521 -28.16 2.37 -29.66
CA SER A 521 -29.59 2.42 -29.31
C SER A 521 -30.40 1.32 -29.97
N TYR A 522 -30.18 1.08 -31.28
CA TYR A 522 -30.91 0.05 -32.03
C TYR A 522 -30.49 -1.37 -31.62
N ILE A 523 -29.23 -1.60 -31.29
CA ILE A 523 -28.77 -2.89 -30.78
C ILE A 523 -29.47 -3.20 -29.45
N ASN A 524 -29.49 -2.25 -28.52
CA ASN A 524 -30.12 -2.45 -27.20
C ASN A 524 -31.64 -2.70 -27.35
N LEU A 525 -32.33 -1.93 -28.15
CA LEU A 525 -33.77 -2.14 -28.45
C LEU A 525 -34.01 -3.50 -29.11
N GLY A 526 -33.19 -3.86 -30.10
CA GLY A 526 -33.28 -5.17 -30.77
C GLY A 526 -33.10 -6.33 -29.80
N SER A 527 -32.13 -6.23 -28.84
CA SER A 527 -31.94 -7.24 -27.83
C SER A 527 -33.16 -7.39 -26.89
N VAL A 528 -33.75 -6.28 -26.45
CA VAL A 528 -34.98 -6.29 -25.64
C VAL A 528 -36.15 -6.92 -26.40
N TYR A 529 -36.36 -6.57 -27.64
CA TYR A 529 -37.45 -7.15 -28.44
C TYR A 529 -37.27 -8.65 -28.71
N LEU A 530 -36.04 -9.15 -28.78
CA LEU A 530 -35.78 -10.58 -28.91
C LEU A 530 -36.21 -11.37 -27.69
N GLU A 531 -35.97 -10.83 -26.49
CA GLU A 531 -36.32 -11.47 -25.21
C GLU A 531 -37.81 -11.32 -24.84
N MET A 532 -38.53 -10.36 -25.43
CA MET A 532 -39.98 -10.15 -25.24
C MET A 532 -40.86 -11.05 -26.12
N LYS A 533 -40.26 -11.82 -27.04
CA LYS A 533 -40.97 -12.80 -27.88
C LYS A 533 -41.13 -14.14 -27.18
#